data_08e29ae21eacafd0324ddadc02aef1a9
#
_entry.id   08e29ae21eacafd0324ddadc02aef1a9
#
_cell.length_a   1.000
_cell.length_b   1.000
_cell.length_c   1.000
_cell.angle_alpha   90.00
_cell.angle_beta   90.00
_cell.angle_gamma   90.00
#
_symmetry.space_group_name_H-M   'P 1'
#
loop_
_entity.id
_entity.type
_entity.pdbx_description
1 polymer ?
#
loop_
_entity_poly.entity_id
_entity_poly.type
_entity_poly.pdbx_seq_one_letter_code
_entity_poly.pdbx_strand_id
1 'polypeptide(L)'
;TFYMLQFFKKSFSILNAKKRFYLSSKIGSIFYLYLRIRKKQARGNIKRAFPNLDSGEVEKILKETYLNFCHNFIELVSLPKSYKDIKIKVKGVKVLQSSLNQKKGVVFVTGHFGAWEILGQWVARNVPLFVGVAQKQKNKGAHDFFVNQREIAGIKHIFRGGSIKQMYNVLSKNGLLGLVSDQDAKKKGIFVDFFGIPASTPKGAALFLAN
;
A
#
# COMPACT_ATOMS: atom_id res chain seq x y z
N THR A 1 -16.22 12.23 8.26
CA THR A 1 -15.23 11.16 7.92
C THR A 1 -14.02 11.23 8.84
N PHE A 2 -13.34 12.38 9.03
CA PHE A 2 -12.15 12.47 9.89
C PHE A 2 -12.42 11.98 11.32
N TYR A 3 -13.38 12.56 12.02
CA TYR A 3 -13.72 12.17 13.40
C TYR A 3 -14.19 10.72 13.53
N MET A 4 -14.89 10.21 12.52
CA MET A 4 -15.29 8.81 12.46
C MET A 4 -14.06 7.88 12.38
N LEU A 5 -13.08 8.20 11.53
CA LEU A 5 -11.83 7.45 11.43
C LEU A 5 -10.99 7.55 12.71
N GLN A 6 -10.97 8.71 13.37
CA GLN A 6 -10.34 8.87 14.69
C GLN A 6 -11.01 8.03 15.77
N PHE A 7 -12.34 7.95 15.76
CA PHE A 7 -13.08 7.07 16.66
C PHE A 7 -12.71 5.60 16.42
N PHE A 8 -12.69 5.13 15.17
CA PHE A 8 -12.25 3.78 14.84
C PHE A 8 -10.78 3.53 15.24
N LYS A 9 -9.89 4.50 15.02
CA LYS A 9 -8.51 4.43 15.48
C LYS A 9 -8.44 4.17 16.99
N LYS A 10 -9.14 4.97 17.78
CA LYS A 10 -9.18 4.78 19.24
C LYS A 10 -9.71 3.39 19.60
N SER A 11 -10.84 2.98 19.04
CA SER A 11 -11.49 1.70 19.32
C SER A 11 -10.59 0.51 18.94
N PHE A 12 -9.97 0.52 17.77
CA PHE A 12 -9.10 -0.57 17.34
C PHE A 12 -7.75 -0.58 18.07
N SER A 13 -7.25 0.58 18.49
CA SER A 13 -5.99 0.67 19.24
C SER A 13 -6.07 0.08 20.66
N ILE A 14 -7.26 -0.09 21.22
CA ILE A 14 -7.46 -0.79 22.51
C ILE A 14 -7.27 -2.31 22.34
N LEU A 15 -7.52 -2.82 21.13
CA LEU A 15 -7.44 -4.25 20.83
C LEU A 15 -5.98 -4.67 20.57
N ASN A 16 -5.61 -5.85 21.04
CA ASN A 16 -4.34 -6.48 20.63
C ASN A 16 -4.43 -7.03 19.21
N ALA A 17 -3.29 -7.40 18.62
CA ALA A 17 -3.21 -7.87 17.23
C ALA A 17 -4.17 -9.05 16.94
N LYS A 18 -4.28 -10.03 17.86
CA LYS A 18 -5.17 -11.20 17.69
C LYS A 18 -6.64 -10.79 17.62
N LYS A 19 -7.08 -9.87 18.48
CA LYS A 19 -8.47 -9.37 18.49
C LYS A 19 -8.77 -8.53 17.26
N ARG A 20 -7.82 -7.69 16.80
CA ARG A 20 -7.96 -6.92 15.53
C ARG A 20 -8.08 -7.87 14.35
N PHE A 21 -7.25 -8.91 14.27
CA PHE A 21 -7.33 -9.93 13.22
C PHE A 21 -8.69 -10.62 13.18
N TYR A 22 -9.20 -11.06 14.35
CA TYR A 22 -10.52 -11.68 14.44
C TYR A 22 -11.64 -10.73 13.99
N LEU A 23 -11.62 -9.48 14.47
CA LEU A 23 -12.61 -8.47 14.10
C LEU A 23 -12.57 -8.16 12.60
N SER A 24 -11.37 -8.00 12.04
CA SER A 24 -11.20 -7.76 10.60
C SER A 24 -11.74 -8.90 9.73
N SER A 25 -11.56 -10.15 10.18
CA SER A 25 -12.10 -11.32 9.51
C SER A 25 -13.64 -11.34 9.52
N LYS A 26 -14.26 -10.95 10.63
CA LYS A 26 -15.72 -10.82 10.71
C LYS A 26 -16.24 -9.72 9.79
N ILE A 27 -15.61 -8.53 9.83
CA ILE A 27 -15.98 -7.40 8.97
C ILE A 27 -15.76 -7.77 7.49
N GLY A 28 -14.63 -8.38 7.14
CA GLY A 28 -14.35 -8.84 5.77
C GLY A 28 -15.37 -9.85 5.26
N SER A 29 -15.83 -10.76 6.12
CA SER A 29 -16.91 -11.71 5.77
C SER A 29 -18.24 -10.99 5.51
N ILE A 30 -18.59 -9.98 6.30
CA ILE A 30 -19.79 -9.16 6.07
C ILE A 30 -19.68 -8.42 4.73
N PHE A 31 -18.54 -7.81 4.43
CA PHE A 31 -18.31 -7.14 3.16
C PHE A 31 -18.43 -8.09 1.97
N TYR A 32 -17.86 -9.29 2.08
CA TYR A 32 -17.94 -10.31 1.03
C TYR A 32 -19.37 -10.80 0.81
N LEU A 33 -20.14 -11.07 1.87
CA LEU A 33 -21.46 -11.68 1.78
C LEU A 33 -22.53 -10.68 1.41
N TYR A 34 -22.55 -9.52 2.06
CA TYR A 34 -23.68 -8.58 2.02
C TYR A 34 -23.39 -7.31 1.22
N LEU A 35 -22.28 -6.62 1.47
CA LEU A 35 -22.00 -5.33 0.82
C LEU A 35 -21.51 -5.47 -0.62
N ARG A 36 -20.83 -6.56 -0.94
CA ARG A 36 -20.41 -6.95 -2.30
C ARG A 36 -19.70 -5.86 -3.11
N ILE A 37 -19.06 -4.90 -2.42
CA ILE A 37 -18.41 -3.74 -3.04
C ILE A 37 -17.39 -4.22 -4.08
N ARG A 38 -17.59 -3.83 -5.35
CA ARG A 38 -16.75 -4.21 -6.50
C ARG A 38 -16.56 -5.73 -6.70
N LYS A 39 -17.45 -6.57 -6.18
CA LYS A 39 -17.32 -8.03 -6.22
C LYS A 39 -17.20 -8.56 -7.65
N LYS A 40 -18.01 -8.05 -8.59
CA LYS A 40 -17.97 -8.42 -10.02
C LYS A 40 -16.61 -8.09 -10.65
N GLN A 41 -16.07 -6.91 -10.35
CA GLN A 41 -14.77 -6.47 -10.86
C GLN A 41 -13.64 -7.36 -10.30
N ALA A 42 -13.62 -7.60 -8.99
CA ALA A 42 -12.59 -8.44 -8.35
C ALA A 42 -12.62 -9.86 -8.90
N ARG A 43 -13.81 -10.48 -9.02
CA ARG A 43 -13.97 -11.80 -9.64
C ARG A 43 -13.46 -11.83 -11.08
N GLY A 44 -13.79 -10.81 -11.89
CA GLY A 44 -13.32 -10.70 -13.26
C GLY A 44 -11.79 -10.59 -13.36
N ASN A 45 -11.16 -9.88 -12.43
CA ASN A 45 -9.70 -9.78 -12.38
C ASN A 45 -9.04 -11.11 -12.00
N ILE A 46 -9.60 -11.85 -11.04
CA ILE A 46 -9.11 -13.18 -10.66
C ILE A 46 -9.19 -14.14 -11.85
N LYS A 47 -10.34 -14.19 -12.55
CA LYS A 47 -10.51 -15.05 -13.73
C LYS A 47 -9.57 -14.68 -14.89
N ARG A 48 -9.23 -13.40 -15.05
CA ARG A 48 -8.22 -12.99 -16.04
C ARG A 48 -6.83 -13.46 -15.67
N ALA A 49 -6.43 -13.30 -14.42
CA ALA A 49 -5.10 -13.69 -13.95
C ALA A 49 -4.94 -15.22 -13.91
N PHE A 50 -6.02 -15.93 -13.64
CA PHE A 50 -6.04 -17.39 -13.46
C PHE A 50 -7.20 -18.02 -14.24
N PRO A 51 -7.09 -18.11 -15.57
CA PRO A 51 -8.21 -18.57 -16.42
C PRO A 51 -8.62 -20.03 -16.19
N ASN A 52 -7.71 -20.85 -15.67
CA ASN A 52 -7.92 -22.29 -15.47
C ASN A 52 -8.53 -22.65 -14.10
N LEU A 53 -8.73 -21.67 -13.20
CA LEU A 53 -9.34 -21.92 -11.91
C LEU A 53 -10.85 -22.21 -12.05
N ASP A 54 -11.32 -23.17 -11.30
CA ASP A 54 -12.75 -23.44 -11.19
C ASP A 54 -13.50 -22.34 -10.40
N SER A 55 -14.82 -22.38 -10.43
CA SER A 55 -15.64 -21.36 -9.78
C SER A 55 -15.47 -21.34 -8.26
N GLY A 56 -15.21 -22.48 -7.62
CA GLY A 56 -14.99 -22.60 -6.17
C GLY A 56 -13.67 -21.96 -5.75
N GLU A 57 -12.61 -22.23 -6.51
CA GLU A 57 -11.29 -21.65 -6.30
C GLU A 57 -11.32 -20.11 -6.46
N VAL A 58 -12.00 -19.62 -7.50
CA VAL A 58 -12.19 -18.18 -7.72
C VAL A 58 -12.94 -17.53 -6.55
N GLU A 59 -14.01 -18.13 -6.04
CA GLU A 59 -14.74 -17.62 -4.88
C GLU A 59 -13.92 -17.67 -3.59
N LYS A 60 -13.07 -18.67 -3.41
CA LYS A 60 -12.14 -18.76 -2.28
C LYS A 60 -11.15 -17.59 -2.29
N ILE A 61 -10.45 -17.36 -3.40
CA ILE A 61 -9.52 -16.24 -3.57
C ILE A 61 -10.25 -14.91 -3.36
N LEU A 62 -11.45 -14.77 -3.93
CA LEU A 62 -12.25 -13.57 -3.80
C LEU A 62 -12.61 -13.29 -2.34
N LYS A 63 -13.04 -14.29 -1.58
CA LYS A 63 -13.33 -14.15 -0.13
C LYS A 63 -12.07 -13.74 0.63
N GLU A 64 -10.94 -14.41 0.40
CA GLU A 64 -9.67 -14.08 1.03
C GLU A 64 -9.21 -12.65 0.71
N THR A 65 -9.48 -12.15 -0.50
CA THR A 65 -9.21 -10.74 -0.88
C THR A 65 -9.96 -9.76 0.01
N TYR A 66 -11.25 -10.00 0.31
CA TYR A 66 -12.02 -9.16 1.23
C TYR A 66 -11.51 -9.22 2.67
N LEU A 67 -11.16 -10.42 3.13
CA LEU A 67 -10.60 -10.60 4.49
C LEU A 67 -9.27 -9.83 4.63
N ASN A 68 -8.37 -9.99 3.66
CA ASN A 68 -7.07 -9.31 3.64
C ASN A 68 -7.21 -7.79 3.54
N PHE A 69 -8.13 -7.31 2.69
CA PHE A 69 -8.40 -5.87 2.59
C PHE A 69 -8.84 -5.28 3.94
N CYS A 70 -9.80 -5.92 4.61
CA CYS A 70 -10.29 -5.46 5.90
C CYS A 70 -9.22 -5.54 6.99
N HIS A 71 -8.38 -6.60 6.96
CA HIS A 71 -7.26 -6.73 7.88
C HIS A 71 -6.26 -5.58 7.69
N ASN A 72 -5.79 -5.35 6.49
CA ASN A 72 -4.86 -4.27 6.18
C ASN A 72 -5.42 -2.89 6.52
N PHE A 73 -6.72 -2.67 6.27
CA PHE A 73 -7.39 -1.40 6.61
C PHE A 73 -7.46 -1.17 8.13
N ILE A 74 -7.80 -2.19 8.91
CA ILE A 74 -7.83 -2.07 10.38
C ILE A 74 -6.43 -1.84 10.94
N GLU A 75 -5.41 -2.52 10.43
CA GLU A 75 -4.02 -2.30 10.86
C GLU A 75 -3.55 -0.88 10.49
N LEU A 76 -3.87 -0.38 9.29
CA LEU A 76 -3.58 1.00 8.88
C LEU A 76 -4.24 2.02 9.80
N VAL A 77 -5.53 1.87 10.09
CA VAL A 77 -6.28 2.79 10.97
C VAL A 77 -5.73 2.75 12.39
N SER A 78 -5.23 1.60 12.84
CA SER A 78 -4.69 1.40 14.20
C SER A 78 -3.24 1.88 14.37
N LEU A 79 -2.58 2.42 13.35
CA LEU A 79 -1.24 2.97 13.49
C LEU A 79 -1.19 4.14 14.51
N PRO A 80 -0.10 4.31 15.28
CA PRO A 80 1.13 3.51 15.31
C PRO A 80 1.08 2.27 16.22
N LYS A 81 -0.06 2.00 16.88
CA LYS A 81 -0.20 0.87 17.82
C LYS A 81 -0.01 -0.47 17.10
N SER A 82 -0.64 -0.64 15.93
CA SER A 82 -0.53 -1.88 15.16
C SER A 82 0.92 -2.22 14.80
N TYR A 83 1.74 -1.24 14.43
CA TYR A 83 3.15 -1.45 14.17
C TYR A 83 3.92 -1.99 15.37
N LYS A 84 3.59 -1.53 16.59
CA LYS A 84 4.23 -1.98 17.82
C LYS A 84 3.84 -3.42 18.21
N ASP A 85 2.66 -3.85 17.81
CA ASP A 85 2.09 -5.14 18.18
C ASP A 85 2.55 -6.30 17.28
N ILE A 86 3.14 -6.00 16.11
CA ILE A 86 3.53 -7.00 15.12
C ILE A 86 5.03 -7.28 15.18
N LYS A 87 5.39 -8.55 15.03
CA LYS A 87 6.78 -8.95 14.80
C LYS A 87 7.09 -8.86 13.29
N ILE A 88 7.90 -7.89 12.91
CA ILE A 88 8.32 -7.70 11.52
C ILE A 88 9.59 -8.49 11.24
N LYS A 89 9.53 -9.43 10.29
CA LYS A 89 10.67 -10.20 9.82
C LYS A 89 11.04 -9.69 8.42
N VAL A 90 12.19 -9.06 8.29
CA VAL A 90 12.62 -8.45 7.03
C VAL A 90 13.68 -9.32 6.38
N LYS A 91 13.46 -9.67 5.11
CA LYS A 91 14.48 -10.32 4.25
C LYS A 91 15.02 -9.29 3.27
N GLY A 92 16.30 -9.40 2.89
CA GLY A 92 16.93 -8.53 1.90
C GLY A 92 17.38 -7.15 2.41
N VAL A 93 17.46 -6.92 3.73
CA VAL A 93 17.92 -5.65 4.31
C VAL A 93 19.32 -5.28 3.80
N LYS A 94 20.21 -6.26 3.60
CA LYS A 94 21.56 -6.05 3.06
C LYS A 94 21.53 -5.43 1.65
N VAL A 95 20.56 -5.81 0.82
CA VAL A 95 20.39 -5.24 -0.54
C VAL A 95 20.02 -3.77 -0.45
N LEU A 96 19.06 -3.42 0.42
CA LEU A 96 18.69 -2.02 0.66
C LEU A 96 19.88 -1.20 1.16
N GLN A 97 20.62 -1.69 2.15
CA GLN A 97 21.80 -1.02 2.70
C GLN A 97 22.89 -0.83 1.63
N SER A 98 23.17 -1.88 0.84
CA SER A 98 24.13 -1.79 -0.27
C SER A 98 23.72 -0.75 -1.31
N SER A 99 22.43 -0.68 -1.64
CA SER A 99 21.90 0.33 -2.59
C SER A 99 22.07 1.76 -2.05
N LEU A 100 21.75 1.99 -0.78
CA LEU A 100 21.90 3.30 -0.13
C LEU A 100 23.37 3.73 -0.01
N ASN A 101 24.27 2.77 0.20
CA ASN A 101 25.71 3.03 0.30
C ASN A 101 26.34 3.51 -1.02
N GLN A 102 25.69 3.28 -2.15
CA GLN A 102 26.13 3.81 -3.46
C GLN A 102 25.97 5.33 -3.58
N LYS A 103 25.25 5.98 -2.67
CA LYS A 103 25.03 7.45 -2.61
C LYS A 103 24.42 8.04 -3.89
N LYS A 104 23.64 7.25 -4.63
CA LYS A 104 22.96 7.66 -5.89
C LYS A 104 21.47 7.89 -5.72
N GLY A 105 20.94 7.80 -4.47
CA GLY A 105 19.52 7.71 -4.21
C GLY A 105 18.94 6.33 -4.60
N VAL A 106 17.78 6.00 -4.07
CA VAL A 106 17.14 4.70 -4.31
C VAL A 106 15.70 4.89 -4.72
N VAL A 107 15.30 4.29 -5.84
CA VAL A 107 13.89 4.16 -6.23
C VAL A 107 13.36 2.83 -5.71
N PHE A 108 12.48 2.89 -4.72
CA PHE A 108 11.86 1.73 -4.10
C PHE A 108 10.48 1.48 -4.70
N VAL A 109 10.36 0.43 -5.50
CA VAL A 109 9.10 0.08 -6.18
C VAL A 109 8.37 -1.01 -5.40
N THR A 110 7.09 -0.81 -5.17
CA THR A 110 6.21 -1.78 -4.49
C THR A 110 4.80 -1.75 -5.07
N GLY A 111 3.92 -2.59 -4.56
CA GLY A 111 2.50 -2.64 -4.89
C GLY A 111 1.59 -2.53 -3.66
N HIS A 112 0.29 -2.40 -3.86
CA HIS A 112 -0.73 -2.50 -2.81
C HIS A 112 -0.90 -3.97 -2.38
N PHE A 113 0.20 -4.56 -1.91
CA PHE A 113 0.28 -5.96 -1.52
C PHE A 113 0.48 -6.08 -0.01
N GLY A 114 -0.37 -6.85 0.66
CA GLY A 114 -0.32 -7.01 2.12
C GLY A 114 -0.41 -5.67 2.85
N ALA A 115 0.34 -5.54 3.94
CA ALA A 115 0.33 -4.35 4.80
C ALA A 115 1.36 -3.30 4.35
N TRP A 116 1.25 -2.76 3.14
CA TRP A 116 2.21 -1.81 2.55
C TRP A 116 2.42 -0.53 3.39
N GLU A 117 1.43 -0.08 4.15
CA GLU A 117 1.59 1.09 5.05
C GLU A 117 2.51 0.75 6.24
N ILE A 118 2.47 -0.50 6.72
CA ILE A 118 3.40 -1.00 7.75
C ILE A 118 4.81 -1.13 7.18
N LEU A 119 4.95 -1.60 5.94
CA LEU A 119 6.22 -1.59 5.22
C LEU A 119 6.76 -0.17 5.11
N GLY A 120 5.94 0.80 4.70
CA GLY A 120 6.32 2.22 4.64
C GLY A 120 6.80 2.75 5.98
N GLN A 121 6.14 2.40 7.07
CA GLN A 121 6.57 2.79 8.43
C GLN A 121 7.89 2.13 8.83
N TRP A 122 8.11 0.87 8.46
CA TRP A 122 9.38 0.21 8.69
C TRP A 122 10.52 0.91 7.93
N VAL A 123 10.30 1.22 6.65
CA VAL A 123 11.29 1.95 5.84
C VAL A 123 11.58 3.32 6.44
N ALA A 124 10.57 4.09 6.83
CA ALA A 124 10.73 5.42 7.43
C ALA A 124 11.56 5.40 8.72
N ARG A 125 11.54 4.30 9.47
CA ARG A 125 12.31 4.14 10.71
C ARG A 125 13.75 3.66 10.48
N ASN A 126 14.03 3.07 9.32
CA ASN A 126 15.32 2.44 9.04
C ASN A 126 16.11 3.14 7.92
N VAL A 127 15.51 4.12 7.24
CA VAL A 127 16.13 4.90 6.17
C VAL A 127 16.07 6.38 6.55
N PRO A 128 17.20 7.10 6.61
CA PRO A 128 17.23 8.49 7.10
C PRO A 128 16.36 9.47 6.30
N LEU A 129 16.26 9.27 4.99
CA LEU A 129 15.41 10.09 4.11
C LEU A 129 14.54 9.16 3.25
N PHE A 130 13.33 8.92 3.73
CA PHE A 130 12.31 8.20 2.97
C PHE A 130 11.13 9.11 2.63
N VAL A 131 10.75 9.12 1.36
CA VAL A 131 9.59 9.87 0.86
C VAL A 131 8.73 8.96 -0.01
N GLY A 132 7.48 8.75 0.35
CA GLY A 132 6.52 8.01 -0.44
C GLY A 132 5.74 8.91 -1.41
N VAL A 133 5.43 8.41 -2.60
CA VAL A 133 4.52 9.12 -3.51
C VAL A 133 3.09 8.63 -3.24
N ALA A 134 2.21 9.55 -2.89
CA ALA A 134 0.83 9.26 -2.50
C ALA A 134 -0.18 10.00 -3.39
N GLN A 135 -1.39 9.47 -3.50
CA GLN A 135 -2.48 10.17 -4.18
C GLN A 135 -3.36 10.92 -3.15
N LYS A 136 -3.73 12.16 -3.49
CA LYS A 136 -4.71 12.90 -2.69
C LYS A 136 -6.04 12.17 -2.67
N GLN A 137 -6.63 12.00 -1.49
CA GLN A 137 -7.97 11.44 -1.36
C GLN A 137 -9.01 12.49 -1.72
N LYS A 138 -10.10 12.08 -2.39
CA LYS A 138 -11.21 12.98 -2.76
C LYS A 138 -11.94 13.53 -1.54
N ASN A 139 -12.14 12.69 -0.52
CA ASN A 139 -12.77 13.11 0.73
C ASN A 139 -11.73 13.78 1.63
N LYS A 140 -11.93 15.07 1.95
CA LYS A 140 -11.01 15.87 2.76
C LYS A 140 -10.73 15.23 4.12
N GLY A 141 -11.75 14.78 4.84
CA GLY A 141 -11.56 14.18 6.16
C GLY A 141 -10.78 12.87 6.14
N ALA A 142 -10.95 12.04 5.08
CA ALA A 142 -10.12 10.85 4.88
C ALA A 142 -8.69 11.24 4.50
N HIS A 143 -8.53 12.27 3.66
CA HIS A 143 -7.22 12.80 3.29
C HIS A 143 -6.42 13.23 4.52
N ASP A 144 -6.98 14.11 5.32
CA ASP A 144 -6.35 14.66 6.51
C ASP A 144 -6.01 13.55 7.52
N PHE A 145 -6.89 12.55 7.67
CA PHE A 145 -6.64 11.40 8.54
C PHE A 145 -5.43 10.58 8.08
N PHE A 146 -5.37 10.17 6.79
CA PHE A 146 -4.28 9.33 6.29
C PHE A 146 -2.95 10.08 6.20
N VAL A 147 -2.96 11.38 5.89
CA VAL A 147 -1.78 12.24 5.98
C VAL A 147 -1.22 12.21 7.40
N ASN A 148 -2.05 12.51 8.39
CA ASN A 148 -1.66 12.52 9.80
C ASN A 148 -1.13 11.15 10.26
N GLN A 149 -1.77 10.03 9.83
CA GLN A 149 -1.30 8.68 10.15
C GLN A 149 0.12 8.41 9.65
N ARG A 150 0.44 8.86 8.43
CA ARG A 150 1.79 8.71 7.84
C ARG A 150 2.81 9.61 8.52
N GLU A 151 2.47 10.86 8.81
CA GLU A 151 3.35 11.82 9.50
C GLU A 151 3.72 11.33 10.91
N ILE A 152 2.76 10.83 11.69
CA ILE A 152 3.01 10.21 13.00
C ILE A 152 3.93 8.99 12.86
N ALA A 153 3.85 8.27 11.75
CA ALA A 153 4.71 7.14 11.44
C ALA A 153 6.11 7.55 10.94
N GLY A 154 6.36 8.84 10.74
CA GLY A 154 7.62 9.37 10.20
C GLY A 154 7.71 9.30 8.66
N ILE A 155 6.63 8.98 7.97
CA ILE A 155 6.59 8.87 6.51
C ILE A 155 6.33 10.25 5.92
N LYS A 156 7.34 10.83 5.27
CA LYS A 156 7.17 12.00 4.40
C LYS A 156 6.55 11.58 3.08
N HIS A 157 5.77 12.48 2.46
CA HIS A 157 5.13 12.15 1.19
C HIS A 157 5.08 13.32 0.22
N ILE A 158 5.13 13.01 -1.07
CA ILE A 158 4.87 13.91 -2.19
C ILE A 158 3.59 13.44 -2.86
N PHE A 159 2.67 14.36 -3.16
CA PHE A 159 1.44 13.96 -3.84
C PHE A 159 1.65 13.76 -5.34
N ARG A 160 1.00 12.75 -5.89
CA ARG A 160 0.95 12.49 -7.34
C ARG A 160 0.43 13.73 -8.08
N GLY A 161 1.15 14.14 -9.11
CA GLY A 161 0.92 15.42 -9.80
C GLY A 161 1.64 16.61 -9.16
N GLY A 162 2.37 16.37 -8.04
CA GLY A 162 3.31 17.33 -7.47
C GLY A 162 4.59 17.44 -8.30
N SER A 163 5.53 18.24 -7.79
CA SER A 163 6.77 18.56 -8.50
C SER A 163 7.69 17.35 -8.68
N ILE A 164 7.94 16.96 -9.92
CA ILE A 164 8.98 15.98 -10.29
C ILE A 164 10.34 16.43 -9.72
N LYS A 165 10.61 17.74 -9.70
CA LYS A 165 11.82 18.31 -9.09
C LYS A 165 11.97 17.94 -7.62
N GLN A 166 10.87 17.89 -6.85
CA GLN A 166 10.93 17.44 -5.46
C GLN A 166 11.31 15.97 -5.35
N MET A 167 10.85 15.11 -6.26
CA MET A 167 11.20 13.69 -6.28
C MET A 167 12.69 13.50 -6.62
N TYR A 168 13.21 14.21 -7.61
CA TYR A 168 14.65 14.22 -7.92
C TYR A 168 15.49 14.77 -6.76
N ASN A 169 15.03 15.79 -6.05
CA ASN A 169 15.73 16.32 -4.89
C ASN A 169 15.83 15.30 -3.72
N VAL A 170 14.88 14.36 -3.61
CA VAL A 170 15.00 13.24 -2.66
C VAL A 170 16.14 12.33 -3.07
N LEU A 171 16.20 11.95 -4.34
CA LEU A 171 17.23 11.04 -4.87
C LEU A 171 18.63 11.68 -4.82
N SER A 172 18.77 12.95 -5.22
CA SER A 172 20.05 13.68 -5.19
C SER A 172 20.64 13.84 -3.77
N LYS A 173 19.80 13.75 -2.75
CA LYS A 173 20.21 13.73 -1.33
C LYS A 173 20.43 12.33 -0.79
N ASN A 174 20.64 11.36 -1.65
CA ASN A 174 20.77 9.94 -1.30
C ASN A 174 19.55 9.41 -0.53
N GLY A 175 18.35 9.96 -0.82
CA GLY A 175 17.10 9.50 -0.22
C GLY A 175 16.49 8.32 -0.95
N LEU A 176 15.49 7.71 -0.33
CA LEU A 176 14.69 6.64 -0.89
C LEU A 176 13.33 7.18 -1.31
N LEU A 177 13.02 7.09 -2.60
CA LEU A 177 11.72 7.47 -3.17
C LEU A 177 10.85 6.23 -3.33
N GLY A 178 9.78 6.13 -2.55
CA GLY A 178 8.85 5.01 -2.58
C GLY A 178 7.72 5.21 -3.59
N LEU A 179 7.57 4.27 -4.52
CA LEU A 179 6.56 4.28 -5.58
C LEU A 179 5.70 3.02 -5.49
N VAL A 180 4.39 3.18 -5.31
CA VAL A 180 3.42 2.09 -5.42
C VAL A 180 2.91 2.08 -6.86
N SER A 181 3.31 1.07 -7.65
CA SER A 181 3.23 1.11 -9.12
C SER A 181 2.38 0.00 -9.75
N ASP A 182 1.48 -0.61 -9.00
CA ASP A 182 0.64 -1.76 -9.40
C ASP A 182 -0.75 -1.39 -9.92
N GLN A 183 -1.14 -0.11 -9.85
CA GLN A 183 -2.47 0.30 -10.31
C GLN A 183 -2.46 0.73 -11.77
N ASP A 184 -3.59 0.46 -12.47
CA ASP A 184 -3.82 0.84 -13.85
C ASP A 184 -3.52 2.33 -14.10
N ALA A 185 -2.53 2.60 -14.94
CA ALA A 185 -2.13 3.95 -15.33
C ALA A 185 -2.97 4.52 -16.49
N LYS A 186 -3.95 3.76 -16.98
CA LYS A 186 -4.82 4.11 -18.11
C LYS A 186 -4.01 4.52 -19.34
N LYS A 187 -4.38 5.62 -20.00
CA LYS A 187 -3.69 6.12 -21.21
C LYS A 187 -2.27 6.67 -20.94
N LYS A 188 -1.88 6.86 -19.68
CA LYS A 188 -0.58 7.45 -19.29
C LYS A 188 0.50 6.40 -18.97
N GLY A 189 0.13 5.12 -18.95
CA GLY A 189 1.05 4.01 -18.70
C GLY A 189 1.76 3.51 -19.95
N ILE A 190 2.61 2.53 -19.70
CA ILE A 190 3.15 1.63 -20.73
C ILE A 190 2.49 0.27 -20.56
N PHE A 191 2.29 -0.45 -21.64
CA PHE A 191 1.75 -1.79 -21.59
C PHE A 191 2.89 -2.77 -21.34
N VAL A 192 2.75 -3.55 -20.28
CA VAL A 192 3.66 -4.65 -19.95
C VAL A 192 2.85 -5.92 -19.73
N ASP A 193 3.45 -7.07 -19.92
CA ASP A 193 2.81 -8.34 -19.58
C ASP A 193 2.60 -8.45 -18.07
N PHE A 194 1.36 -8.78 -17.68
CA PHE A 194 0.98 -9.06 -16.32
C PHE A 194 -0.01 -10.23 -16.31
N PHE A 195 0.40 -11.39 -15.86
CA PHE A 195 -0.33 -12.65 -15.96
C PHE A 195 -0.69 -13.03 -17.41
N GLY A 196 0.23 -12.85 -18.35
CA GLY A 196 0.01 -13.15 -19.77
C GLY A 196 -0.90 -12.17 -20.50
N ILE A 197 -1.25 -11.03 -19.90
CA ILE A 197 -2.15 -10.02 -20.48
C ILE A 197 -1.49 -8.63 -20.40
N PRO A 198 -1.51 -7.86 -21.53
CA PRO A 198 -1.00 -6.49 -21.49
C PRO A 198 -1.73 -5.61 -20.48
N ALA A 199 -1.02 -5.09 -19.49
CA ALA A 199 -1.54 -4.20 -18.47
C ALA A 199 -0.88 -2.84 -18.49
N SER A 200 -1.70 -1.77 -18.39
CA SER A 200 -1.18 -0.40 -18.37
C SER A 200 -0.52 -0.10 -17.02
N THR A 201 0.79 0.01 -17.02
CA THR A 201 1.64 0.13 -15.84
C THR A 201 2.25 1.53 -15.73
N PRO A 202 2.32 2.12 -14.51
CA PRO A 202 2.97 3.42 -14.30
C PRO A 202 4.45 3.39 -14.66
N LYS A 203 4.88 4.28 -15.54
CA LYS A 203 6.28 4.36 -16.02
C LYS A 203 7.21 5.18 -15.13
N GLY A 204 6.69 5.75 -14.02
CA GLY A 204 7.44 6.69 -13.16
C GLY A 204 8.76 6.14 -12.65
N ALA A 205 8.77 4.88 -12.19
CA ALA A 205 9.99 4.25 -11.69
C ALA A 205 11.10 4.17 -12.74
N ALA A 206 10.76 3.73 -13.96
CA ALA A 206 11.71 3.64 -15.06
C ALA A 206 12.26 5.03 -15.47
N LEU A 207 11.43 6.07 -15.46
CA LEU A 207 11.88 7.43 -15.79
C LEU A 207 12.90 7.98 -14.78
N PHE A 208 12.81 7.62 -13.50
CA PHE A 208 13.80 8.04 -12.50
C PHE A 208 15.12 7.28 -12.58
N LEU A 209 15.15 6.12 -13.25
CA LEU A 209 16.37 5.34 -13.45
C LEU A 209 17.09 5.69 -14.77
N ALA A 210 16.37 6.28 -15.74
CA ALA A 210 16.90 6.62 -17.05
C ALA A 210 17.56 8.02 -17.11
N ASN A 211 17.43 8.82 -16.07
CA ASN A 211 18.02 10.15 -15.91
C ASN A 211 18.91 10.20 -14.67
#